data_e2082373374217824632e68b9c63bcd6
#
_entry.id   e2082373374217824632e68b9c63bcd6
#
_cell.length_a   1.000
_cell.length_b   1.000
_cell.length_c   1.000
_cell.angle_alpha   90.00
_cell.angle_beta   90.00
_cell.angle_gamma   90.00
#
_symmetry.space_group_name_H-M   'P 1'
#
loop_
_entity.id
_entity.type
_entity.pdbx_description
1 polymer ?
#
loop_
_entity_poly.entity_id
_entity_poly.type
_entity_poly.pdbx_seq_one_letter_code
_entity_poly.pdbx_strand_id
1 'polypeptide(L)'
;MNPQAKLAFTISLLLGTTITVSSNHWITAWAGLEINTLAVLPLISKSHHPRAIEAATKYFLTQATASTLLLFSSMTNAWHTGQWDITQMTHPMACLILTSAIAMKLGLVPFHFWFPEVLQGSPLITGLILSTAMKFPPITLLFMTSHSLNPTVLTCLAILSAALGGWMGLNQTQIRKILAFSSISHLGWMAIILPYNPKLTLLNFYIYALMTTAVFLTLNTIKAPKLSTLMTSWTKMPALNAMLLLTLLSLAGLPPLTGFLPKWLIIQELTKQDMAPAAITISLLSLLGLFFYLRLAYCATITLPPHTTNHMKQWHTNKPTSTLIAILTVMSITLLPASPMIATIL
;
A
#
# COMPACT_ATOMS: atom_id res chain seq x y z
N MET A 1 10.19 22.80 -8.44
CA MET A 1 10.73 21.73 -9.33
C MET A 1 10.38 22.02 -10.76
N ASN A 2 11.36 22.01 -11.68
CA ASN A 2 11.13 22.16 -13.11
C ASN A 2 10.24 21.01 -13.65
N PRO A 3 9.34 21.28 -14.61
CA PRO A 3 8.47 20.24 -15.18
C PRO A 3 9.26 19.12 -15.86
N GLN A 4 10.38 19.45 -16.51
CA GLN A 4 11.28 18.47 -17.12
C GLN A 4 11.92 17.53 -16.07
N ALA A 5 12.39 18.06 -14.94
CA ALA A 5 12.94 17.25 -13.84
C ALA A 5 11.87 16.31 -13.26
N LYS A 6 10.63 16.78 -13.10
CA LYS A 6 9.54 15.95 -12.64
C LYS A 6 9.25 14.81 -13.62
N LEU A 7 9.27 15.09 -14.90
CA LEU A 7 9.07 14.08 -15.96
C LEU A 7 10.21 13.06 -15.95
N ALA A 8 11.47 13.50 -15.81
CA ALA A 8 12.62 12.61 -15.70
C ALA A 8 12.49 11.64 -14.50
N PHE A 9 12.08 12.13 -13.31
CA PHE A 9 11.88 11.26 -12.15
C PHE A 9 10.68 10.31 -12.30
N THR A 10 9.62 10.70 -12.98
CA THR A 10 8.51 9.77 -13.25
C THR A 10 8.89 8.70 -14.27
N ILE A 11 9.69 9.03 -15.28
CA ILE A 11 10.21 8.05 -16.24
C ILE A 11 11.19 7.09 -15.54
N SER A 12 12.10 7.60 -14.69
CA SER A 12 13.04 6.74 -13.96
C SER A 12 12.34 5.76 -13.01
N LEU A 13 11.21 6.15 -12.41
CA LEU A 13 10.35 5.23 -11.64
C LEU A 13 9.81 4.09 -12.51
N LEU A 14 9.31 4.40 -13.71
CA LEU A 14 8.81 3.38 -14.63
C LEU A 14 9.94 2.45 -15.11
N LEU A 15 11.09 3.02 -15.46
CA LEU A 15 12.26 2.23 -15.85
C LEU A 15 12.75 1.33 -14.72
N GLY A 16 12.86 1.84 -13.49
CA GLY A 16 13.27 1.03 -12.35
C GLY A 16 12.29 -0.12 -12.05
N THR A 17 10.98 0.13 -12.17
CA THR A 17 9.97 -0.94 -11.97
C THR A 17 10.03 -1.98 -13.08
N THR A 18 10.20 -1.60 -14.35
CA THR A 18 10.32 -2.55 -15.46
C THR A 18 11.60 -3.38 -15.35
N ILE A 19 12.74 -2.78 -15.00
CA ILE A 19 14.00 -3.49 -14.78
C ILE A 19 13.85 -4.53 -13.67
N THR A 20 13.22 -4.20 -12.54
CA THR A 20 13.03 -5.15 -11.44
C THR A 20 12.12 -6.31 -11.81
N VAL A 21 11.05 -6.07 -12.55
CA VAL A 21 10.08 -7.10 -12.97
C VAL A 21 10.67 -8.06 -14.02
N SER A 22 11.47 -7.52 -14.94
CA SER A 22 12.10 -8.31 -16.01
C SER A 22 13.42 -8.95 -15.62
N SER A 23 13.92 -8.72 -14.40
CA SER A 23 15.23 -9.22 -13.98
C SER A 23 15.17 -10.69 -13.57
N ASN A 24 16.14 -11.47 -14.05
CA ASN A 24 16.40 -12.84 -13.57
C ASN A 24 17.62 -12.90 -12.63
N HIS A 25 18.44 -11.86 -12.61
CA HIS A 25 19.67 -11.77 -11.83
C HIS A 25 19.54 -10.79 -10.66
N TRP A 26 20.06 -11.16 -9.49
CA TRP A 26 19.94 -10.32 -8.27
C TRP A 26 20.53 -8.91 -8.41
N ILE A 27 21.66 -8.76 -9.10
CA ILE A 27 22.30 -7.44 -9.28
C ILE A 27 21.41 -6.51 -10.12
N THR A 28 20.74 -7.02 -11.16
CA THR A 28 19.82 -6.21 -11.99
C THR A 28 18.57 -5.85 -11.24
N ALA A 29 18.03 -6.78 -10.43
CA ALA A 29 16.89 -6.50 -9.53
C ALA A 29 17.24 -5.41 -8.50
N TRP A 30 18.40 -5.53 -7.87
CA TRP A 30 18.88 -4.51 -6.92
C TRP A 30 19.05 -3.14 -7.58
N ALA A 31 19.68 -3.07 -8.75
CA ALA A 31 19.85 -1.81 -9.47
C ALA A 31 18.49 -1.14 -9.79
N GLY A 32 17.51 -1.92 -10.24
CA GLY A 32 16.16 -1.40 -10.50
C GLY A 32 15.47 -0.88 -9.24
N LEU A 33 15.62 -1.58 -8.10
CA LEU A 33 15.09 -1.10 -6.81
C LEU A 33 15.78 0.19 -6.36
N GLU A 34 17.09 0.34 -6.57
CA GLU A 34 17.84 1.53 -6.18
C GLU A 34 17.48 2.73 -7.07
N ILE A 35 17.30 2.54 -8.37
CA ILE A 35 16.78 3.59 -9.26
C ILE A 35 15.43 4.12 -8.75
N ASN A 36 14.53 3.22 -8.34
CA ASN A 36 13.23 3.61 -7.80
C ASN A 36 13.37 4.42 -6.50
N THR A 37 14.23 3.99 -5.58
CA THR A 37 14.42 4.69 -4.30
C THR A 37 14.97 6.09 -4.51
N LEU A 38 15.97 6.25 -5.37
CA LEU A 38 16.58 7.54 -5.68
C LEU A 38 15.61 8.48 -6.44
N ALA A 39 14.78 7.94 -7.32
CA ALA A 39 13.81 8.73 -8.10
C ALA A 39 12.68 9.33 -7.23
N VAL A 40 12.30 8.67 -6.14
CA VAL A 40 11.24 9.15 -5.24
C VAL A 40 11.72 10.24 -4.29
N LEU A 41 12.99 10.26 -3.89
CA LEU A 41 13.54 11.24 -2.94
C LEU A 41 13.22 12.70 -3.29
N PRO A 42 13.49 13.18 -4.53
CA PRO A 42 13.16 14.55 -4.91
C PRO A 42 11.65 14.83 -4.94
N LEU A 43 10.83 13.80 -5.18
CA LEU A 43 9.38 13.94 -5.16
C LEU A 43 8.84 14.12 -3.74
N ILE A 44 9.44 13.47 -2.74
CA ILE A 44 9.11 13.64 -1.30
C ILE A 44 9.52 15.04 -0.84
N SER A 45 10.73 15.46 -1.14
CA SER A 45 11.30 16.75 -0.69
C SER A 45 10.80 17.97 -1.46
N LYS A 46 9.86 17.80 -2.39
CA LYS A 46 9.37 18.83 -3.32
C LYS A 46 8.97 20.16 -2.68
N SER A 47 8.43 20.14 -1.46
CA SER A 47 7.97 21.35 -0.75
C SER A 47 9.10 22.12 -0.06
N HIS A 48 10.30 21.57 0.03
CA HIS A 48 11.44 22.11 0.80
C HIS A 48 11.10 22.49 2.26
N HIS A 49 10.00 21.95 2.77
CA HIS A 49 9.59 22.13 4.16
C HIS A 49 10.43 21.21 5.09
N PRO A 50 10.82 21.63 6.30
CA PRO A 50 11.64 20.81 7.20
C PRO A 50 11.11 19.37 7.40
N ARG A 51 9.79 19.23 7.56
CA ARG A 51 9.15 17.91 7.68
C ARG A 51 9.27 17.05 6.42
N ALA A 52 9.31 17.65 5.24
CA ALA A 52 9.47 16.90 3.99
C ALA A 52 10.92 16.43 3.82
N ILE A 53 11.88 17.23 4.26
CA ILE A 53 13.31 16.86 4.27
C ILE A 53 13.53 15.73 5.27
N GLU A 54 12.98 15.83 6.48
CA GLU A 54 13.03 14.76 7.48
C GLU A 54 12.41 13.45 6.96
N ALA A 55 11.26 13.54 6.29
CA ALA A 55 10.63 12.38 5.67
C ALA A 55 11.51 11.75 4.58
N ALA A 56 12.16 12.58 3.74
CA ALA A 56 13.05 12.09 2.69
C ALA A 56 14.30 11.42 3.27
N THR A 57 14.90 11.96 4.33
CA THR A 57 16.07 11.35 5.00
C THR A 57 15.71 10.02 5.67
N LYS A 58 14.57 9.94 6.38
CA LYS A 58 14.09 8.69 6.98
C LYS A 58 13.83 7.62 5.92
N TYR A 59 13.19 7.99 4.81
CA TYR A 59 12.96 7.09 3.68
C TYR A 59 14.28 6.59 3.10
N PHE A 60 15.22 7.48 2.82
CA PHE A 60 16.52 7.11 2.25
C PHE A 60 17.29 6.13 3.15
N LEU A 61 17.43 6.43 4.44
CA LEU A 61 18.18 5.60 5.38
C LEU A 61 17.58 4.18 5.47
N THR A 62 16.26 4.07 5.59
CA THR A 62 15.61 2.75 5.69
C THR A 62 15.67 1.96 4.39
N GLN A 63 15.53 2.61 3.24
CA GLN A 63 15.62 1.93 1.94
C GLN A 63 17.06 1.54 1.59
N ALA A 64 18.04 2.37 1.95
CA ALA A 64 19.46 2.05 1.76
C ALA A 64 19.87 0.84 2.61
N THR A 65 19.50 0.80 3.89
CA THR A 65 19.77 -0.38 4.74
C THR A 65 19.08 -1.64 4.22
N ALA A 66 17.85 -1.52 3.72
CA ALA A 66 17.15 -2.66 3.12
C ALA A 66 17.82 -3.14 1.82
N SER A 67 18.35 -2.23 1.00
CA SER A 67 19.05 -2.59 -0.24
C SER A 67 20.40 -3.26 0.03
N THR A 68 21.14 -2.83 1.06
CA THR A 68 22.38 -3.51 1.48
C THR A 68 22.12 -4.91 2.02
N LEU A 69 21.06 -5.10 2.82
CA LEU A 69 20.65 -6.42 3.30
C LEU A 69 20.22 -7.35 2.14
N LEU A 70 19.57 -6.80 1.12
CA LEU A 70 19.17 -7.57 -0.05
C LEU A 70 20.41 -8.06 -0.84
N LEU A 71 21.40 -7.21 -1.07
CA LEU A 71 22.65 -7.61 -1.69
C LEU A 71 23.39 -8.63 -0.82
N PHE A 72 23.46 -8.42 0.48
CA PHE A 72 24.13 -9.36 1.39
C PHE A 72 23.48 -10.74 1.35
N SER A 73 22.13 -10.80 1.30
CA SER A 73 21.42 -12.08 1.14
C SER A 73 21.72 -12.79 -0.16
N SER A 74 21.79 -12.05 -1.28
CA SER A 74 22.13 -12.63 -2.58
C SER A 74 23.59 -13.09 -2.65
N MET A 75 24.52 -12.33 -2.04
CA MET A 75 25.93 -12.72 -1.95
C MET A 75 26.13 -13.96 -1.09
N THR A 76 25.46 -14.07 0.05
CA THR A 76 25.54 -15.26 0.90
C THR A 76 24.97 -16.50 0.20
N ASN A 77 23.89 -16.35 -0.57
CA ASN A 77 23.37 -17.44 -1.38
C ASN A 77 24.37 -17.84 -2.48
N ALA A 78 24.92 -16.87 -3.20
CA ALA A 78 25.91 -17.12 -4.27
C ALA A 78 27.20 -17.76 -3.73
N TRP A 79 27.62 -17.40 -2.51
CA TRP A 79 28.78 -18.02 -1.85
C TRP A 79 28.58 -19.50 -1.62
N HIS A 80 27.38 -19.93 -1.19
CA HIS A 80 27.08 -21.33 -0.90
C HIS A 80 26.66 -22.15 -2.12
N THR A 81 25.96 -21.55 -3.08
CA THR A 81 25.34 -22.26 -4.20
C THR A 81 26.02 -21.99 -5.55
N GLY A 82 26.82 -20.92 -5.66
CA GLY A 82 27.41 -20.46 -6.91
C GLY A 82 26.42 -19.76 -7.86
N GLN A 83 25.15 -19.57 -7.47
CA GLN A 83 24.11 -19.09 -8.37
C GLN A 83 23.61 -17.69 -7.97
N TRP A 84 23.38 -16.87 -9.00
CA TRP A 84 22.87 -15.50 -8.87
C TRP A 84 21.42 -15.35 -9.32
N ASP A 85 20.76 -16.43 -9.69
CA ASP A 85 19.37 -16.41 -10.15
C ASP A 85 18.42 -16.14 -8.99
N ILE A 86 17.38 -15.32 -9.24
CA ILE A 86 16.39 -14.93 -8.23
C ILE A 86 15.58 -16.14 -7.77
N THR A 87 15.26 -17.05 -8.68
CA THR A 87 14.42 -18.21 -8.40
C THR A 87 15.13 -19.31 -7.61
N GLN A 88 16.48 -19.30 -7.60
CA GLN A 88 17.30 -20.36 -7.02
C GLN A 88 17.90 -19.98 -5.66
N MET A 89 17.04 -19.53 -4.76
CA MET A 89 17.42 -19.25 -3.37
C MET A 89 17.18 -20.49 -2.51
N THR A 90 18.27 -21.17 -2.11
CA THR A 90 18.18 -22.43 -1.33
C THR A 90 18.76 -22.33 0.07
N HIS A 91 19.71 -21.44 0.31
CA HIS A 91 20.36 -21.32 1.62
C HIS A 91 19.42 -20.70 2.65
N PRO A 92 19.09 -21.35 3.80
CA PRO A 92 18.04 -20.91 4.73
C PRO A 92 18.34 -19.56 5.38
N MET A 93 19.61 -19.30 5.73
CA MET A 93 19.99 -18.00 6.31
C MET A 93 19.86 -16.86 5.29
N ALA A 94 20.22 -17.11 4.01
CA ALA A 94 20.04 -16.13 2.95
C ALA A 94 18.55 -15.81 2.75
N CYS A 95 17.66 -16.80 2.79
CA CYS A 95 16.21 -16.62 2.69
C CYS A 95 15.66 -15.78 3.86
N LEU A 96 16.13 -16.00 5.10
CA LEU A 96 15.72 -15.19 6.27
C LEU A 96 16.17 -13.73 6.14
N ILE A 97 17.41 -13.49 5.70
CA ILE A 97 17.90 -12.13 5.47
C ILE A 97 17.13 -11.46 4.34
N LEU A 98 16.84 -12.20 3.27
CA LEU A 98 16.02 -11.71 2.15
C LEU A 98 14.62 -11.31 2.60
N THR A 99 13.92 -12.16 3.38
CA THR A 99 12.60 -11.84 3.91
C THR A 99 12.61 -10.58 4.75
N SER A 100 13.62 -10.39 5.60
CA SER A 100 13.79 -9.18 6.41
C SER A 100 14.06 -7.93 5.57
N ALA A 101 14.89 -8.05 4.52
CA ALA A 101 15.20 -6.96 3.61
C ALA A 101 13.97 -6.47 2.83
N ILE A 102 13.19 -7.42 2.29
CA ILE A 102 11.98 -7.08 1.54
C ILE A 102 10.87 -6.60 2.49
N ALA A 103 10.75 -7.18 3.69
CA ALA A 103 9.84 -6.71 4.73
C ALA A 103 10.13 -5.25 5.12
N MET A 104 11.41 -4.87 5.21
CA MET A 104 11.83 -3.50 5.46
C MET A 104 11.46 -2.57 4.29
N LYS A 105 11.65 -2.97 3.03
CA LYS A 105 11.26 -2.20 1.84
C LYS A 105 9.75 -1.99 1.76
N LEU A 106 8.95 -2.98 2.08
CA LEU A 106 7.49 -2.90 2.09
C LEU A 106 6.94 -2.14 3.30
N GLY A 107 7.69 -2.12 4.40
CA GLY A 107 7.23 -1.59 5.67
C GLY A 107 6.32 -2.55 6.44
N LEU A 108 6.62 -3.86 6.40
CA LEU A 108 5.98 -4.86 7.26
C LEU A 108 6.50 -4.70 8.71
N VAL A 109 5.71 -5.11 9.67
CA VAL A 109 6.13 -5.15 11.07
C VAL A 109 7.24 -6.20 11.25
N PRO A 110 8.34 -5.88 11.97
CA PRO A 110 8.58 -4.73 12.84
C PRO A 110 9.13 -3.46 12.15
N PHE A 111 9.46 -3.49 10.89
CA PHE A 111 10.17 -2.43 10.18
C PHE A 111 9.23 -1.32 9.60
N HIS A 112 8.06 -1.13 10.18
CA HIS A 112 6.99 -0.28 9.62
C HIS A 112 7.09 1.21 9.98
N PHE A 113 7.87 1.62 10.98
CA PHE A 113 7.84 2.97 11.57
C PHE A 113 8.11 4.10 10.58
N TRP A 114 8.94 3.85 9.57
CA TRP A 114 9.29 4.84 8.57
C TRP A 114 8.10 5.25 7.69
N PHE A 115 7.20 4.32 7.38
CA PHE A 115 6.16 4.53 6.38
C PHE A 115 5.10 5.57 6.80
N PRO A 116 4.52 5.55 8.03
CA PRO A 116 3.59 6.59 8.48
C PRO A 116 4.22 7.98 8.59
N GLU A 117 5.49 8.06 8.97
CA GLU A 117 6.20 9.34 9.09
C GLU A 117 6.50 9.94 7.71
N VAL A 118 6.93 9.12 6.76
CA VAL A 118 7.17 9.55 5.38
C VAL A 118 5.87 10.00 4.70
N LEU A 119 4.78 9.28 4.88
CA LEU A 119 3.48 9.70 4.35
C LEU A 119 2.98 11.01 4.99
N GLN A 120 3.27 11.23 6.26
CA GLN A 120 2.93 12.49 6.92
C GLN A 120 3.67 13.70 6.33
N GLY A 121 4.96 13.54 6.00
CA GLY A 121 5.80 14.61 5.44
C GLY A 121 5.62 14.84 3.94
N SER A 122 5.10 13.85 3.21
CA SER A 122 4.95 13.91 1.74
C SER A 122 3.60 14.50 1.28
N PRO A 123 3.52 15.11 0.08
CA PRO A 123 2.25 15.49 -0.53
C PRO A 123 1.40 14.24 -0.88
N LEU A 124 0.07 14.43 -1.03
CA LEU A 124 -0.86 13.31 -1.28
C LEU A 124 -0.53 12.52 -2.56
N ILE A 125 -0.10 13.20 -3.63
CA ILE A 125 0.26 12.53 -4.89
C ILE A 125 1.51 11.67 -4.72
N THR A 126 2.53 12.14 -4.01
CA THR A 126 3.71 11.32 -3.72
C THR A 126 3.40 10.21 -2.73
N GLY A 127 2.46 10.45 -1.79
CA GLY A 127 1.92 9.41 -0.92
C GLY A 127 1.24 8.28 -1.70
N LEU A 128 0.53 8.62 -2.79
CA LEU A 128 -0.03 7.63 -3.69
C LEU A 128 1.07 6.79 -4.34
N ILE A 129 2.11 7.42 -4.90
CA ILE A 129 3.24 6.70 -5.53
C ILE A 129 3.91 5.76 -4.52
N LEU A 130 4.14 6.23 -3.29
CA LEU A 130 4.74 5.43 -2.21
C LEU A 130 3.87 4.23 -1.80
N SER A 131 2.55 4.42 -1.77
CA SER A 131 1.62 3.35 -1.33
C SER A 131 1.32 2.31 -2.41
N THR A 132 1.51 2.64 -3.69
CA THR A 132 1.19 1.77 -4.84
C THR A 132 2.41 1.41 -5.66
N ALA A 133 2.97 2.35 -6.44
CA ALA A 133 4.05 2.09 -7.40
C ALA A 133 5.32 1.56 -6.72
N MET A 134 5.70 2.12 -5.57
CA MET A 134 6.92 1.69 -4.86
C MET A 134 6.82 0.34 -4.18
N LYS A 135 5.60 -0.15 -3.93
CA LYS A 135 5.37 -1.48 -3.36
C LYS A 135 5.35 -2.59 -4.41
N PHE A 136 5.12 -2.23 -5.67
CA PHE A 136 5.01 -3.22 -6.74
C PHE A 136 6.33 -4.01 -6.95
N PRO A 137 7.52 -3.39 -7.10
CA PRO A 137 8.77 -4.13 -7.31
C PRO A 137 9.12 -5.09 -6.15
N PRO A 138 9.07 -4.71 -4.87
CA PRO A 138 9.31 -5.66 -3.78
C PRO A 138 8.31 -6.82 -3.73
N ILE A 139 7.03 -6.58 -4.07
CA ILE A 139 6.02 -7.65 -4.14
C ILE A 139 6.30 -8.61 -5.28
N THR A 140 6.74 -8.14 -6.45
CA THR A 140 7.12 -9.02 -7.55
C THR A 140 8.34 -9.88 -7.22
N LEU A 141 9.32 -9.34 -6.49
CA LEU A 141 10.43 -10.14 -5.99
C LEU A 141 9.98 -11.21 -4.99
N LEU A 142 9.07 -10.88 -4.06
CA LEU A 142 8.47 -11.87 -3.17
C LEU A 142 7.70 -12.94 -3.93
N PHE A 143 7.03 -12.58 -5.02
CA PHE A 143 6.33 -13.52 -5.89
C PHE A 143 7.31 -14.50 -6.53
N MET A 144 8.42 -14.01 -7.08
CA MET A 144 9.46 -14.84 -7.72
C MET A 144 10.15 -15.77 -6.73
N THR A 145 10.33 -15.34 -5.48
CA THR A 145 11.02 -16.09 -4.43
C THR A 145 10.07 -16.88 -3.52
N SER A 146 8.77 -16.89 -3.79
CA SER A 146 7.74 -17.45 -2.90
C SER A 146 8.00 -18.89 -2.45
N HIS A 147 8.58 -19.73 -3.32
CA HIS A 147 8.87 -21.15 -3.01
C HIS A 147 10.04 -21.35 -2.05
N SER A 148 10.93 -20.38 -1.94
CA SER A 148 12.13 -20.47 -1.10
C SER A 148 11.95 -19.86 0.30
N LEU A 149 10.87 -19.10 0.51
CA LEU A 149 10.65 -18.37 1.74
C LEU A 149 10.01 -19.26 2.82
N ASN A 150 10.41 -19.07 4.09
CA ASN A 150 9.83 -19.79 5.21
C ASN A 150 8.39 -19.34 5.50
N PRO A 151 7.38 -20.23 5.38
CA PRO A 151 5.98 -19.88 5.57
C PRO A 151 5.67 -19.40 6.99
N THR A 152 6.30 -20.00 8.01
CA THR A 152 6.09 -19.62 9.42
C THR A 152 6.53 -18.19 9.72
N VAL A 153 7.67 -17.75 9.19
CA VAL A 153 8.16 -16.37 9.36
C VAL A 153 7.22 -15.38 8.68
N LEU A 154 6.77 -15.68 7.45
CA LEU A 154 5.85 -14.84 6.72
C LEU A 154 4.47 -14.74 7.41
N THR A 155 3.94 -15.84 7.94
CA THR A 155 2.67 -15.82 8.69
C THR A 155 2.78 -15.00 9.97
N CYS A 156 3.89 -15.11 10.72
CA CYS A 156 4.14 -14.28 11.89
C CYS A 156 4.22 -12.78 11.55
N LEU A 157 5.00 -12.41 10.53
CA LEU A 157 5.10 -11.02 10.06
C LEU A 157 3.75 -10.48 9.57
N ALA A 158 2.96 -11.32 8.91
CA ALA A 158 1.63 -10.98 8.41
C ALA A 158 0.64 -10.69 9.53
N ILE A 159 0.55 -11.56 10.53
CA ILE A 159 -0.34 -11.39 11.69
C ILE A 159 0.06 -10.14 12.49
N LEU A 160 1.36 -9.97 12.76
CA LEU A 160 1.87 -8.79 13.45
C LEU A 160 1.59 -7.49 12.67
N SER A 161 1.72 -7.50 11.34
CA SER A 161 1.43 -6.33 10.51
C SER A 161 -0.06 -5.99 10.48
N ALA A 162 -0.93 -6.99 10.45
CA ALA A 162 -2.37 -6.78 10.56
C ALA A 162 -2.76 -6.23 11.95
N ALA A 163 -2.17 -6.76 13.02
CA ALA A 163 -2.42 -6.33 14.40
C ALA A 163 -1.99 -4.89 14.65
N LEU A 164 -0.71 -4.58 14.41
CA LEU A 164 -0.17 -3.25 14.67
C LEU A 164 -0.69 -2.21 13.68
N GLY A 165 -0.89 -2.57 12.40
CA GLY A 165 -1.53 -1.70 11.42
C GLY A 165 -2.96 -1.34 11.82
N GLY A 166 -3.74 -2.30 12.34
CA GLY A 166 -5.07 -2.05 12.89
C GLY A 166 -5.02 -1.19 14.15
N TRP A 167 -4.23 -1.57 15.15
CA TRP A 167 -4.17 -0.92 16.46
C TRP A 167 -3.69 0.52 16.41
N MET A 168 -2.56 0.78 15.74
CA MET A 168 -1.98 2.11 15.64
C MET A 168 -2.85 3.11 14.83
N GLY A 169 -3.71 2.59 13.95
CA GLY A 169 -4.66 3.40 13.18
C GLY A 169 -5.79 4.00 14.00
N LEU A 170 -6.18 3.39 15.15
CA LEU A 170 -7.38 3.74 15.91
C LEU A 170 -7.40 5.19 16.38
N ASN A 171 -6.32 5.73 16.92
CA ASN A 171 -6.25 7.05 17.55
C ASN A 171 -5.66 8.14 16.64
N GLN A 172 -5.45 7.86 15.36
CA GLN A 172 -4.88 8.87 14.47
C GLN A 172 -5.91 9.90 14.02
N THR A 173 -5.51 11.18 14.04
CA THR A 173 -6.33 12.31 13.55
C THR A 173 -5.95 12.78 12.15
N GLN A 174 -4.79 12.37 11.66
CA GLN A 174 -4.28 12.71 10.34
C GLN A 174 -4.64 11.62 9.34
N ILE A 175 -5.35 11.97 8.27
CA ILE A 175 -5.82 11.02 7.26
C ILE A 175 -4.66 10.28 6.59
N ARG A 176 -3.55 10.97 6.31
CA ARG A 176 -2.34 10.34 5.74
C ARG A 176 -1.76 9.24 6.63
N LYS A 177 -1.75 9.42 7.96
CA LYS A 177 -1.31 8.36 8.88
C LYS A 177 -2.28 7.20 8.93
N ILE A 178 -3.59 7.46 8.90
CA ILE A 178 -4.62 6.41 8.84
C ILE A 178 -4.41 5.55 7.58
N LEU A 179 -4.22 6.19 6.42
CA LEU A 179 -3.95 5.48 5.18
C LEU A 179 -2.60 4.72 5.18
N ALA A 180 -1.61 5.21 5.92
CA ALA A 180 -0.36 4.48 6.12
C ALA A 180 -0.58 3.20 6.92
N PHE A 181 -1.25 3.27 8.06
CA PHE A 181 -1.53 2.11 8.90
C PHE A 181 -2.46 1.11 8.20
N SER A 182 -3.43 1.60 7.44
CA SER A 182 -4.28 0.74 6.62
C SER A 182 -3.48 -0.02 5.54
N SER A 183 -2.48 0.63 4.92
CA SER A 183 -1.63 -0.04 3.95
C SER A 183 -0.74 -1.11 4.58
N ILE A 184 -0.28 -0.92 5.84
CA ILE A 184 0.48 -1.93 6.59
C ILE A 184 -0.41 -3.14 6.89
N SER A 185 -1.65 -2.92 7.30
CA SER A 185 -2.60 -4.01 7.53
C SER A 185 -2.93 -4.79 6.25
N HIS A 186 -3.12 -4.11 5.11
CA HIS A 186 -3.34 -4.77 3.82
C HIS A 186 -2.13 -5.57 3.34
N LEU A 187 -0.90 -5.09 3.59
CA LEU A 187 0.32 -5.86 3.33
C LEU A 187 0.36 -7.14 4.19
N GLY A 188 -0.16 -7.11 5.41
CA GLY A 188 -0.32 -8.32 6.21
C GLY A 188 -1.19 -9.37 5.53
N TRP A 189 -2.32 -8.97 4.94
CA TRP A 189 -3.17 -9.87 4.15
C TRP A 189 -2.47 -10.42 2.89
N MET A 190 -1.60 -9.65 2.28
CA MET A 190 -0.81 -10.11 1.12
C MET A 190 0.29 -11.09 1.56
N ALA A 191 0.98 -10.80 2.65
CA ALA A 191 2.10 -11.61 3.13
C ALA A 191 1.67 -13.00 3.61
N ILE A 192 0.48 -13.15 4.22
CA ILE A 192 0.03 -14.44 4.75
C ILE A 192 -0.27 -15.46 3.65
N ILE A 193 -0.79 -15.02 2.50
CA ILE A 193 -1.17 -15.91 1.41
C ILE A 193 -0.01 -16.21 0.45
N LEU A 194 1.05 -15.43 0.50
CA LEU A 194 2.17 -15.50 -0.44
C LEU A 194 2.81 -16.90 -0.54
N PRO A 195 3.10 -17.63 0.57
CA PRO A 195 3.71 -18.96 0.48
C PRO A 195 2.77 -20.03 -0.09
N TYR A 196 1.45 -19.83 -0.03
CA TYR A 196 0.46 -20.82 -0.45
C TYR A 196 -0.04 -20.59 -1.87
N ASN A 197 -0.43 -19.35 -2.18
CA ASN A 197 -0.89 -18.98 -3.51
C ASN A 197 -0.37 -17.59 -3.90
N PRO A 198 0.79 -17.51 -4.56
CA PRO A 198 1.38 -16.24 -4.94
C PRO A 198 0.55 -15.44 -5.95
N LYS A 199 -0.28 -16.10 -6.80
CA LYS A 199 -1.17 -15.40 -7.74
C LYS A 199 -2.25 -14.60 -7.00
N LEU A 200 -2.79 -15.11 -5.90
CA LEU A 200 -3.74 -14.39 -5.05
C LEU A 200 -3.12 -13.15 -4.41
N THR A 201 -1.83 -13.17 -4.08
CA THR A 201 -1.15 -11.98 -3.56
C THR A 201 -1.13 -10.85 -4.58
N LEU A 202 -0.83 -11.14 -5.83
CA LEU A 202 -0.83 -10.16 -6.92
C LEU A 202 -2.23 -9.60 -7.15
N LEU A 203 -3.26 -10.45 -7.19
CA LEU A 203 -4.65 -10.00 -7.31
C LEU A 203 -5.04 -9.05 -6.16
N ASN A 204 -4.73 -9.44 -4.91
CA ASN A 204 -5.00 -8.59 -3.75
C ASN A 204 -4.27 -7.25 -3.86
N PHE A 205 -3.02 -7.26 -4.34
CA PHE A 205 -2.26 -6.03 -4.56
C PHE A 205 -2.91 -5.12 -5.63
N TYR A 206 -3.37 -5.66 -6.75
CA TYR A 206 -4.02 -4.86 -7.80
C TYR A 206 -5.32 -4.23 -7.30
N ILE A 207 -6.17 -5.00 -6.60
CA ILE A 207 -7.40 -4.46 -6.00
C ILE A 207 -7.07 -3.38 -4.96
N TYR A 208 -6.09 -3.63 -4.10
CA TYR A 208 -5.61 -2.64 -3.13
C TYR A 208 -5.10 -1.37 -3.83
N ALA A 209 -4.30 -1.49 -4.88
CA ALA A 209 -3.77 -0.35 -5.63
C ALA A 209 -4.89 0.47 -6.28
N LEU A 210 -5.90 -0.19 -6.83
CA LEU A 210 -7.07 0.46 -7.43
C LEU A 210 -7.86 1.26 -6.39
N MET A 211 -8.17 0.65 -5.24
CA MET A 211 -8.91 1.32 -4.16
C MET A 211 -8.11 2.49 -3.56
N THR A 212 -6.80 2.29 -3.30
CA THR A 212 -5.95 3.35 -2.73
C THR A 212 -5.73 4.49 -3.70
N THR A 213 -5.59 4.26 -5.00
CA THR A 213 -5.51 5.33 -6.01
C THR A 213 -6.77 6.16 -6.02
N ALA A 214 -7.95 5.54 -5.97
CA ALA A 214 -9.23 6.25 -5.88
C ALA A 214 -9.28 7.15 -4.64
N VAL A 215 -8.92 6.64 -3.45
CA VAL A 215 -8.93 7.40 -2.19
C VAL A 215 -7.94 8.56 -2.21
N PHE A 216 -6.70 8.34 -2.64
CA PHE A 216 -5.71 9.42 -2.66
C PHE A 216 -6.05 10.54 -3.65
N LEU A 217 -6.59 10.19 -4.82
CA LEU A 217 -7.01 11.18 -5.82
C LEU A 217 -8.22 11.99 -5.35
N THR A 218 -9.21 11.36 -4.74
CA THR A 218 -10.37 12.04 -4.15
C THR A 218 -9.95 12.95 -3.00
N LEU A 219 -9.07 12.50 -2.09
CA LEU A 219 -8.53 13.35 -1.03
C LEU A 219 -7.70 14.52 -1.55
N ASN A 220 -6.97 14.33 -2.65
CA ASN A 220 -6.19 15.40 -3.26
C ASN A 220 -7.08 16.49 -3.88
N THR A 221 -8.22 16.13 -4.48
CA THR A 221 -9.20 17.11 -5.00
C THR A 221 -9.89 17.86 -3.88
N ILE A 222 -10.27 17.17 -2.80
CA ILE A 222 -10.91 17.76 -1.62
C ILE A 222 -9.91 18.62 -0.81
N LYS A 223 -8.60 18.33 -0.91
CA LYS A 223 -7.52 18.96 -0.10
C LYS A 223 -7.72 18.79 1.41
N ALA A 224 -8.14 17.61 1.85
CA ALA A 224 -8.38 17.30 3.26
C ALA A 224 -7.21 16.50 3.88
N PRO A 225 -6.23 17.15 4.57
CA PRO A 225 -5.12 16.45 5.24
C PRO A 225 -5.49 15.94 6.64
N LYS A 226 -6.49 16.55 7.30
CA LYS A 226 -6.93 16.22 8.65
C LYS A 226 -8.40 15.81 8.65
N LEU A 227 -8.80 15.09 9.68
CA LEU A 227 -10.19 14.65 9.87
C LEU A 227 -11.16 15.83 9.98
N SER A 228 -10.79 16.91 10.70
CA SER A 228 -11.59 18.13 10.80
C SER A 228 -11.83 18.82 9.45
N THR A 229 -10.84 18.80 8.55
CA THR A 229 -10.99 19.35 7.19
C THR A 229 -11.85 18.48 6.28
N LEU A 230 -11.91 17.18 6.55
CA LEU A 230 -12.82 16.26 5.86
C LEU A 230 -14.27 16.57 6.23
N MET A 231 -14.56 16.81 7.51
CA MET A 231 -15.91 17.16 7.99
C MET A 231 -16.44 18.43 7.28
N THR A 232 -15.62 19.46 7.18
CA THR A 232 -16.01 20.73 6.51
C THR A 232 -16.11 20.61 4.98
N SER A 233 -15.54 19.56 4.39
CA SER A 233 -15.56 19.36 2.93
C SER A 233 -16.92 18.91 2.40
N TRP A 234 -17.76 18.30 3.25
CA TRP A 234 -19.10 17.86 2.87
C TRP A 234 -19.97 18.99 2.32
N THR A 235 -19.87 20.18 2.91
CA THR A 235 -20.61 21.37 2.45
C THR A 235 -20.15 21.86 1.07
N LYS A 236 -18.93 21.53 0.64
CA LYS A 236 -18.35 21.99 -0.62
C LYS A 236 -18.61 21.04 -1.78
N MET A 237 -18.41 19.76 -1.57
CA MET A 237 -18.45 18.70 -2.62
C MET A 237 -19.10 17.42 -2.07
N PRO A 238 -20.44 17.39 -1.91
CA PRO A 238 -21.12 16.25 -1.27
C PRO A 238 -20.96 14.94 -2.08
N ALA A 239 -21.05 15.00 -3.42
CA ALA A 239 -20.93 13.82 -4.27
C ALA A 239 -19.54 13.16 -4.17
N LEU A 240 -18.46 13.95 -4.20
CA LEU A 240 -17.10 13.40 -4.03
C LEU A 240 -16.87 12.81 -2.65
N ASN A 241 -17.42 13.42 -1.60
CA ASN A 241 -17.34 12.86 -0.26
C ASN A 241 -18.13 11.55 -0.13
N ALA A 242 -19.31 11.44 -0.73
CA ALA A 242 -20.07 10.20 -0.76
C ALA A 242 -19.28 9.07 -1.46
N MET A 243 -18.67 9.34 -2.62
CA MET A 243 -17.81 8.38 -3.31
C MET A 243 -16.57 8.02 -2.49
N LEU A 244 -15.94 8.98 -1.82
CA LEU A 244 -14.82 8.72 -0.92
C LEU A 244 -15.22 7.79 0.23
N LEU A 245 -16.38 7.99 0.82
CA LEU A 245 -16.88 7.12 1.89
C LEU A 245 -17.12 5.71 1.40
N LEU A 246 -17.74 5.53 0.25
CA LEU A 246 -17.95 4.21 -0.34
C LEU A 246 -16.63 3.51 -0.66
N THR A 247 -15.61 4.23 -1.17
CA THR A 247 -14.27 3.66 -1.40
C THR A 247 -13.54 3.32 -0.09
N LEU A 248 -13.71 4.08 0.98
CA LEU A 248 -13.17 3.72 2.31
C LEU A 248 -13.86 2.49 2.88
N LEU A 249 -15.17 2.35 2.71
CA LEU A 249 -15.92 1.15 3.11
C LEU A 249 -15.53 -0.07 2.26
N SER A 250 -15.18 0.14 0.98
CA SER A 250 -14.62 -0.94 0.16
C SER A 250 -13.25 -1.39 0.66
N LEU A 251 -12.36 -0.47 1.06
CA LEU A 251 -11.09 -0.82 1.72
C LEU A 251 -11.31 -1.58 3.03
N ALA A 252 -12.34 -1.24 3.79
CA ALA A 252 -12.72 -1.98 4.99
C ALA A 252 -13.10 -3.44 4.69
N GLY A 253 -13.55 -3.72 3.47
CA GLY A 253 -13.94 -5.07 3.02
C GLY A 253 -15.35 -5.46 3.43
N LEU A 254 -16.32 -4.54 3.33
CA LEU A 254 -17.74 -4.89 3.54
C LEU A 254 -18.26 -5.76 2.39
N PRO A 255 -19.15 -6.74 2.67
CA PRO A 255 -19.58 -7.78 1.72
C PRO A 255 -20.08 -7.28 0.36
N PRO A 256 -20.83 -6.16 0.23
CA PRO A 256 -21.33 -5.73 -1.08
C PRO A 256 -20.26 -5.05 -1.95
N LEU A 257 -19.04 -4.80 -1.40
CA LEU A 257 -18.02 -4.00 -2.06
C LEU A 257 -16.81 -4.84 -2.49
N THR A 258 -16.04 -4.33 -3.45
CA THR A 258 -14.90 -5.06 -4.07
C THR A 258 -13.83 -5.52 -3.09
N GLY A 259 -13.58 -4.76 -2.01
CA GLY A 259 -12.58 -5.11 -1.01
C GLY A 259 -12.88 -6.37 -0.20
N PHE A 260 -14.10 -6.88 -0.26
CA PHE A 260 -14.47 -8.15 0.35
C PHE A 260 -13.89 -9.35 -0.41
N LEU A 261 -13.85 -9.27 -1.74
CA LEU A 261 -13.42 -10.36 -2.61
C LEU A 261 -12.02 -10.90 -2.25
N PRO A 262 -10.95 -10.09 -2.15
CA PRO A 262 -9.64 -10.63 -1.82
C PRO A 262 -9.56 -11.23 -0.42
N LYS A 263 -10.27 -10.65 0.56
CA LYS A 263 -10.30 -11.20 1.92
C LYS A 263 -10.96 -12.56 1.97
N TRP A 264 -12.09 -12.71 1.28
CA TRP A 264 -12.82 -13.98 1.20
C TRP A 264 -11.99 -15.08 0.53
N LEU A 265 -11.36 -14.79 -0.61
CA LEU A 265 -10.51 -15.75 -1.31
C LEU A 265 -9.30 -16.16 -0.47
N ILE A 266 -8.67 -15.23 0.27
CA ILE A 266 -7.56 -15.53 1.16
C ILE A 266 -7.98 -16.45 2.30
N ILE A 267 -9.12 -16.19 2.96
CA ILE A 267 -9.64 -17.03 4.03
C ILE A 267 -9.96 -18.43 3.48
N GLN A 268 -10.57 -18.54 2.31
CA GLN A 268 -10.87 -19.81 1.67
C GLN A 268 -9.60 -20.60 1.35
N GLU A 269 -8.56 -19.95 0.87
CA GLU A 269 -7.28 -20.63 0.57
C GLU A 269 -6.55 -21.08 1.84
N LEU A 270 -6.54 -20.26 2.90
CA LEU A 270 -5.95 -20.63 4.18
C LEU A 270 -6.68 -21.81 4.84
N THR A 271 -7.99 -21.89 4.71
CA THR A 271 -8.76 -23.05 5.23
C THR A 271 -8.50 -24.32 4.45
N LYS A 272 -8.25 -24.26 3.13
CA LYS A 272 -7.82 -25.41 2.32
C LYS A 272 -6.44 -25.96 2.71
N GLN A 273 -5.59 -25.09 3.26
CA GLN A 273 -4.22 -25.41 3.68
C GLN A 273 -4.13 -25.78 5.18
N ASP A 274 -5.25 -26.09 5.82
CA ASP A 274 -5.35 -26.44 7.25
C ASP A 274 -4.80 -25.37 8.22
N MET A 275 -4.67 -24.11 7.74
CA MET A 275 -4.20 -22.97 8.53
C MET A 275 -5.38 -22.17 9.14
N ALA A 276 -6.40 -22.89 9.64
CA ALA A 276 -7.59 -22.30 10.25
C ALA A 276 -7.28 -21.30 11.39
N PRO A 277 -6.34 -21.55 12.32
CA PRO A 277 -6.00 -20.58 13.38
C PRO A 277 -5.50 -19.25 12.83
N ALA A 278 -4.67 -19.28 11.79
CA ALA A 278 -4.17 -18.07 11.14
C ALA A 278 -5.28 -17.31 10.40
N ALA A 279 -6.21 -18.03 9.77
CA ALA A 279 -7.37 -17.44 9.11
C ALA A 279 -8.30 -16.72 10.11
N ILE A 280 -8.55 -17.34 11.28
CA ILE A 280 -9.37 -16.76 12.36
C ILE A 280 -8.67 -15.50 12.92
N THR A 281 -7.39 -15.59 13.26
CA THR A 281 -6.67 -14.46 13.85
C THR A 281 -6.64 -13.25 12.91
N ILE A 282 -6.32 -13.43 11.62
CA ILE A 282 -6.25 -12.31 10.67
C ILE A 282 -7.63 -11.72 10.38
N SER A 283 -8.70 -12.54 10.38
CA SER A 283 -10.07 -12.05 10.20
C SER A 283 -10.51 -11.19 11.38
N LEU A 284 -10.24 -11.59 12.63
CA LEU A 284 -10.51 -10.80 13.83
C LEU A 284 -9.70 -9.48 13.83
N LEU A 285 -8.44 -9.52 13.45
CA LEU A 285 -7.61 -8.32 13.34
C LEU A 285 -8.10 -7.33 12.27
N SER A 286 -8.79 -7.82 11.25
CA SER A 286 -9.38 -6.95 10.23
C SER A 286 -10.51 -6.06 10.76
N LEU A 287 -11.15 -6.43 11.88
CA LEU A 287 -12.16 -5.61 12.54
C LEU A 287 -11.58 -4.30 13.09
N LEU A 288 -10.31 -4.31 13.51
CA LEU A 288 -9.63 -3.07 13.91
C LEU A 288 -9.51 -2.09 12.73
N GLY A 289 -9.20 -2.62 11.55
CA GLY A 289 -9.18 -1.84 10.32
C GLY A 289 -10.55 -1.27 9.96
N LEU A 290 -11.58 -2.08 10.06
CA LEU A 290 -12.96 -1.66 9.82
C LEU A 290 -13.37 -0.52 10.75
N PHE A 291 -12.98 -0.57 12.03
CA PHE A 291 -13.33 0.46 13.00
C PHE A 291 -12.81 1.85 12.60
N PHE A 292 -11.55 2.00 12.21
CA PHE A 292 -11.05 3.32 11.85
C PHE A 292 -11.63 3.85 10.52
N TYR A 293 -12.01 2.97 9.59
CA TYR A 293 -12.73 3.40 8.38
C TYR A 293 -14.17 3.82 8.69
N LEU A 294 -14.87 3.08 9.55
CA LEU A 294 -16.20 3.51 10.04
C LEU A 294 -16.13 4.84 10.79
N ARG A 295 -15.11 5.03 11.63
CA ARG A 295 -14.89 6.31 12.29
C ARG A 295 -14.74 7.47 11.28
N LEU A 296 -13.98 7.28 10.21
CA LEU A 296 -13.87 8.28 9.14
C LEU A 296 -15.22 8.54 8.47
N ALA A 297 -15.97 7.47 8.19
CA ALA A 297 -17.30 7.57 7.60
C ALA A 297 -18.27 8.34 8.52
N TYR A 298 -18.35 7.98 9.79
CA TYR A 298 -19.21 8.68 10.76
C TYR A 298 -18.83 10.15 10.93
N CYS A 299 -17.55 10.45 11.05
CA CYS A 299 -17.10 11.83 11.15
C CYS A 299 -17.46 12.68 9.93
N ALA A 300 -17.52 12.07 8.74
CA ALA A 300 -17.83 12.80 7.51
C ALA A 300 -19.34 12.96 7.25
N THR A 301 -20.20 12.02 7.73
CA THR A 301 -21.63 12.00 7.38
C THR A 301 -22.56 12.35 8.54
N ILE A 302 -22.33 11.78 9.73
CA ILE A 302 -23.29 11.84 10.85
C ILE A 302 -23.02 13.03 11.76
N THR A 303 -21.75 13.39 11.96
CA THR A 303 -21.44 14.60 12.72
C THR A 303 -21.85 15.80 11.87
N LEU A 304 -22.85 16.53 12.35
CA LEU A 304 -23.35 17.74 11.71
C LEU A 304 -22.16 18.64 11.33
N PRO A 305 -21.92 18.87 10.04
CA PRO A 305 -20.87 19.78 9.63
C PRO A 305 -21.22 21.16 10.17
N PRO A 306 -20.26 21.96 10.69
CA PRO A 306 -20.53 23.30 11.16
C PRO A 306 -21.21 24.08 10.02
N HIS A 307 -22.30 24.77 10.32
CA HIS A 307 -22.99 25.65 9.39
C HIS A 307 -22.00 26.71 8.90
N THR A 308 -21.38 26.43 7.74
CA THR A 308 -20.43 27.34 7.14
C THR A 308 -21.13 28.07 6.00
N THR A 309 -20.96 29.38 5.92
CA THR A 309 -21.38 30.21 4.78
C THR A 309 -20.76 29.75 3.45
N ASN A 310 -19.83 28.79 3.49
CA ASN A 310 -19.21 28.18 2.33
C ASN A 310 -20.19 27.43 1.41
N HIS A 311 -21.35 27.01 1.91
CA HIS A 311 -22.38 26.38 1.08
C HIS A 311 -22.89 27.37 0.01
N MET A 312 -23.00 28.65 0.35
CA MET A 312 -23.40 29.72 -0.58
C MET A 312 -22.41 29.95 -1.74
N LYS A 313 -21.14 29.52 -1.56
CA LYS A 313 -20.10 29.65 -2.58
C LYS A 313 -19.88 28.38 -3.39
N GLN A 314 -20.77 27.40 -3.31
CA GLN A 314 -20.65 26.11 -4.00
C GLN A 314 -20.59 26.26 -5.53
N TRP A 315 -21.30 27.24 -6.10
CA TRP A 315 -21.27 27.57 -7.51
C TRP A 315 -19.88 28.02 -8.02
N HIS A 316 -19.05 28.59 -7.15
CA HIS A 316 -17.71 29.07 -7.46
C HIS A 316 -16.64 27.97 -7.40
N THR A 317 -16.96 26.80 -6.80
CA THR A 317 -16.00 25.71 -6.60
C THR A 317 -16.03 24.64 -7.68
N ASN A 318 -16.78 24.83 -8.78
CA ASN A 318 -16.88 23.90 -9.90
C ASN A 318 -15.55 23.78 -10.67
N LYS A 319 -14.58 23.10 -10.05
CA LYS A 319 -13.48 22.53 -10.82
C LYS A 319 -13.96 21.22 -11.44
N PRO A 320 -13.78 21.01 -12.74
CA PRO A 320 -14.18 19.78 -13.38
C PRO A 320 -13.45 18.61 -12.68
N THR A 321 -14.22 17.66 -12.16
CA THR A 321 -13.66 16.41 -11.63
C THR A 321 -13.10 15.61 -12.80
N SER A 322 -11.87 15.11 -12.68
CA SER A 322 -11.29 14.32 -13.75
C SER A 322 -12.10 13.03 -13.95
N THR A 323 -12.38 12.68 -15.19
CA THR A 323 -13.08 11.43 -15.57
C THR A 323 -12.38 10.20 -14.99
N LEU A 324 -11.07 10.25 -14.84
CA LEU A 324 -10.26 9.21 -14.24
C LEU A 324 -10.67 8.91 -12.79
N ILE A 325 -10.98 9.93 -11.97
CA ILE A 325 -11.46 9.73 -10.60
C ILE A 325 -12.80 9.00 -10.60
N ALA A 326 -13.72 9.39 -11.49
CA ALA A 326 -15.03 8.75 -11.59
C ALA A 326 -14.90 7.26 -11.97
N ILE A 327 -14.07 6.95 -12.96
CA ILE A 327 -13.82 5.56 -13.39
C ILE A 327 -13.23 4.74 -12.24
N LEU A 328 -12.18 5.24 -11.56
CA LEU A 328 -11.53 4.53 -10.48
C LEU A 328 -12.45 4.31 -9.27
N THR A 329 -13.27 5.31 -8.91
CA THR A 329 -14.23 5.17 -7.81
C THR A 329 -15.33 4.16 -8.13
N VAL A 330 -15.88 4.18 -9.34
CA VAL A 330 -16.87 3.20 -9.78
C VAL A 330 -16.25 1.80 -9.78
N MET A 331 -15.09 1.60 -10.38
CA MET A 331 -14.40 0.31 -10.38
C MET A 331 -14.10 -0.17 -8.96
N SER A 332 -13.69 0.71 -8.05
CA SER A 332 -13.41 0.35 -6.65
C SER A 332 -14.65 -0.07 -5.85
N ILE A 333 -15.85 0.23 -6.32
CA ILE A 333 -17.10 -0.11 -5.66
C ILE A 333 -17.75 -1.34 -6.32
N THR A 334 -17.77 -1.41 -7.66
CA THR A 334 -18.62 -2.32 -8.43
C THR A 334 -17.93 -3.53 -9.06
N LEU A 335 -16.63 -3.74 -8.81
CA LEU A 335 -15.88 -4.85 -9.46
C LEU A 335 -16.24 -6.25 -8.91
N LEU A 336 -16.98 -6.33 -7.79
CA LEU A 336 -17.35 -7.61 -7.17
C LEU A 336 -18.19 -8.53 -8.11
N PRO A 337 -19.17 -8.06 -8.90
CA PRO A 337 -19.89 -8.91 -9.85
C PRO A 337 -19.00 -9.54 -10.94
N ALA A 338 -17.85 -8.93 -11.24
CA ALA A 338 -16.87 -9.49 -12.18
C ALA A 338 -15.98 -10.59 -11.56
N SER A 339 -16.19 -10.92 -10.27
CA SER A 339 -15.41 -11.92 -9.55
C SER A 339 -15.32 -13.30 -10.23
N PRO A 340 -16.37 -13.86 -10.87
CA PRO A 340 -16.23 -15.15 -11.54
C PRO A 340 -15.27 -15.12 -12.73
N MET A 341 -15.23 -14.00 -13.48
CA MET A 341 -14.24 -13.83 -14.56
C MET A 341 -12.81 -13.71 -14.04
N ILE A 342 -12.64 -13.07 -12.88
CA ILE A 342 -11.33 -12.94 -12.25
C ILE A 342 -10.85 -14.29 -11.70
N ALA A 343 -11.76 -15.09 -11.14
CA ALA A 343 -11.45 -16.43 -10.63
C ALA A 343 -11.01 -17.42 -11.73
N THR A 344 -11.45 -17.25 -12.98
CA THR A 344 -11.00 -18.10 -14.10
C THR A 344 -9.56 -17.77 -14.56
N ILE A 345 -9.02 -16.60 -14.21
CA ILE A 345 -7.66 -16.16 -14.57
C ILE A 345 -6.64 -16.60 -13.49
N LEU A 346 -7.10 -16.85 -12.28
CA LEU A 346 -6.27 -17.32 -11.15
C LEU A 346 -6.00 -18.81 -11.22
#